data_5867e89e05f5da968d5e6c7b6a5d1ff8
#
_entry.id   5867e89e05f5da968d5e6c7b6a5d1ff8
#
_cell.length_a   1.000
_cell.length_b   1.000
_cell.length_c   1.000
_cell.angle_alpha   90.00
_cell.angle_beta   90.00
_cell.angle_gamma   90.00
#
_symmetry.space_group_name_H-M   'P 1'
#
loop_
_entity.id
_entity.type
_entity.pdbx_description
1 polymer ?
#
loop_
_entity_poly.entity_id
_entity_poly.type
_entity_poly.pdbx_seq_one_letter_code
_entity_poly.pdbx_strand_id
1 'polypeptide(L)'
;CAAAREYLAGRGIGPRLAEEAGIGFVPDWMRVVVPIYGVAGLRGWVARSIVPTERTYLYPKGFSRADTLYNEACLDVESAEPALVVEGVFDALAWWPRSVAVLGKPSDWQVARLSAARRPIAVCLDGDAWREGWALAMQLRLNGQSAGCIRLPPGLDPDEVDGLAEAALECLTQEIVEV
;
A
#
# COMPACT_ATOMS: atom_id res chain seq x y z
N CYS A 1 -14.95 -18.78 3.63
CA CYS A 1 -15.95 -18.32 4.60
C CYS A 1 -16.76 -17.17 4.00
N ALA A 2 -18.10 -17.16 4.20
CA ALA A 2 -18.97 -16.11 3.66
C ALA A 2 -18.61 -14.73 4.22
N ALA A 3 -18.46 -14.62 5.55
CA ALA A 3 -18.11 -13.35 6.20
C ALA A 3 -16.79 -12.73 5.70
N ALA A 4 -15.79 -13.56 5.44
CA ALA A 4 -14.52 -13.05 4.89
C ALA A 4 -14.68 -12.53 3.46
N ARG A 5 -15.50 -13.20 2.63
CA ARG A 5 -15.79 -12.74 1.26
C ARG A 5 -16.59 -11.44 1.25
N GLU A 6 -17.55 -11.32 2.12
CA GLU A 6 -18.37 -10.12 2.28
C GLU A 6 -17.50 -8.93 2.74
N TYR A 7 -16.62 -9.17 3.72
CA TYR A 7 -15.65 -8.18 4.18
C TYR A 7 -14.72 -7.69 3.05
N LEU A 8 -14.16 -8.61 2.25
CA LEU A 8 -13.29 -8.28 1.11
C LEU A 8 -14.06 -7.55 0.01
N ALA A 9 -15.29 -8.02 -0.29
CA ALA A 9 -16.15 -7.38 -1.29
C ALA A 9 -16.52 -5.94 -0.90
N GLY A 10 -16.77 -5.69 0.41
CA GLY A 10 -17.01 -4.34 0.93
C GLY A 10 -15.81 -3.38 0.81
N ARG A 11 -14.61 -3.93 0.51
CA ARG A 11 -13.38 -3.18 0.22
C ARG A 11 -12.97 -3.24 -1.26
N GLY A 12 -13.89 -3.61 -2.15
CA GLY A 12 -13.60 -3.72 -3.58
C GLY A 12 -12.72 -4.91 -3.98
N ILE A 13 -12.37 -5.80 -3.03
CA ILE A 13 -11.49 -6.95 -3.28
C ILE A 13 -12.34 -8.15 -3.70
N GLY A 14 -12.46 -8.35 -5.01
CA GLY A 14 -13.19 -9.48 -5.58
C GLY A 14 -12.44 -10.83 -5.46
N PRO A 15 -13.13 -11.96 -5.74
CA PRO A 15 -12.55 -13.29 -5.61
C PRO A 15 -11.27 -13.51 -6.43
N ARG A 16 -11.21 -12.97 -7.64
CA ARG A 16 -10.03 -13.08 -8.53
C ARG A 16 -8.82 -12.38 -7.91
N LEU A 17 -8.98 -11.15 -7.44
CA LEU A 17 -7.90 -10.41 -6.80
C LEU A 17 -7.46 -11.10 -5.50
N ALA A 18 -8.42 -11.61 -4.71
CA ALA A 18 -8.10 -12.35 -3.49
C ALA A 18 -7.26 -13.61 -3.76
N GLU A 19 -7.53 -14.31 -4.86
CA GLU A 19 -6.75 -15.46 -5.30
C GLU A 19 -5.35 -15.06 -5.81
N GLU A 20 -5.26 -14.04 -6.67
CA GLU A 20 -4.00 -13.52 -7.21
C GLU A 20 -3.08 -12.99 -6.09
N ALA A 21 -3.62 -12.31 -5.09
CA ALA A 21 -2.88 -11.82 -3.93
C ALA A 21 -2.63 -12.89 -2.85
N GLY A 22 -3.13 -14.12 -3.05
CA GLY A 22 -2.97 -15.23 -2.11
C GLY A 22 -3.67 -15.02 -0.77
N ILE A 23 -4.77 -14.27 -0.74
CA ILE A 23 -5.48 -13.91 0.50
C ILE A 23 -6.15 -15.15 1.10
N GLY A 24 -5.84 -15.43 2.38
CA GLY A 24 -6.45 -16.48 3.16
C GLY A 24 -7.38 -15.96 4.26
N PHE A 25 -8.06 -16.90 4.93
CA PHE A 25 -8.86 -16.62 6.10
C PHE A 25 -8.60 -17.67 7.20
N VAL A 26 -8.40 -17.20 8.42
CA VAL A 26 -8.23 -18.06 9.62
C VAL A 26 -9.48 -17.95 10.47
N PRO A 27 -10.35 -18.98 10.47
CA PRO A 27 -11.65 -18.93 11.16
C PRO A 27 -11.53 -18.70 12.66
N ASP A 28 -10.61 -19.39 13.33
CA ASP A 28 -10.42 -19.30 14.79
C ASP A 28 -9.98 -17.90 15.24
N TRP A 29 -9.37 -17.14 14.36
CA TRP A 29 -8.92 -15.76 14.61
C TRP A 29 -9.91 -14.72 14.08
N MET A 30 -10.89 -15.14 13.28
CA MET A 30 -11.78 -14.24 12.53
C MET A 30 -10.99 -13.18 11.76
N ARG A 31 -9.91 -13.61 11.05
CA ARG A 31 -8.99 -12.71 10.33
C ARG A 31 -8.80 -13.11 8.89
N VAL A 32 -8.83 -12.11 8.04
CA VAL A 32 -8.29 -12.19 6.69
C VAL A 32 -6.78 -12.06 6.78
N VAL A 33 -6.05 -12.95 6.09
CA VAL A 33 -4.58 -13.00 6.08
C VAL A 33 -4.07 -12.72 4.68
N VAL A 34 -3.22 -11.70 4.56
CA VAL A 34 -2.57 -11.31 3.31
C VAL A 34 -1.09 -11.66 3.42
N PRO A 35 -0.55 -12.53 2.55
CA PRO A 35 0.88 -12.86 2.54
C PRO A 35 1.69 -11.67 2.03
N ILE A 36 2.90 -11.53 2.55
CA ILE A 36 3.87 -10.52 2.12
C ILE A 36 5.07 -11.26 1.56
N TYR A 37 5.34 -11.06 0.27
CA TYR A 37 6.46 -11.68 -0.43
C TYR A 37 7.58 -10.65 -0.62
N GLY A 38 8.81 -11.13 -0.49
CA GLY A 38 10.03 -10.43 -0.93
C GLY A 38 10.72 -11.26 -2.00
N VAL A 39 11.90 -10.82 -2.41
CA VAL A 39 12.69 -11.46 -3.48
C VAL A 39 12.98 -12.96 -3.20
N ALA A 40 13.17 -13.33 -1.93
CA ALA A 40 13.45 -14.70 -1.52
C ALA A 40 12.20 -15.57 -1.27
N GLY A 41 11.00 -15.07 -1.54
CA GLY A 41 9.73 -15.78 -1.29
C GLY A 41 8.92 -15.17 -0.14
N LEU A 42 8.12 -15.99 0.56
CA LEU A 42 7.26 -15.53 1.65
C LEU A 42 8.10 -14.93 2.80
N ARG A 43 7.92 -13.65 3.07
CA ARG A 43 8.61 -12.90 4.12
C ARG A 43 7.80 -12.84 5.42
N GLY A 44 6.49 -12.79 5.28
CA GLY A 44 5.56 -12.72 6.39
C GLY A 44 4.12 -12.62 5.93
N TRP A 45 3.29 -12.13 6.81
CA TRP A 45 1.87 -11.91 6.55
C TRP A 45 1.35 -10.78 7.43
N VAL A 46 0.25 -10.17 7.00
CA VAL A 46 -0.59 -9.33 7.83
C VAL A 46 -1.96 -9.98 7.99
N ALA A 47 -2.49 -10.02 9.20
CA ALA A 47 -3.81 -10.56 9.49
C ALA A 47 -4.71 -9.46 10.06
N ARG A 48 -5.76 -9.11 9.32
CA ARG A 48 -6.75 -8.10 9.72
C ARG A 48 -7.99 -8.78 10.28
N SER A 49 -8.45 -8.33 11.44
CA SER A 49 -9.72 -8.78 12.02
C SER A 49 -10.89 -8.30 11.18
N ILE A 50 -11.86 -9.20 10.95
CA ILE A 50 -13.14 -8.89 10.31
C ILE A 50 -14.27 -8.67 11.35
N VAL A 51 -13.90 -8.65 12.63
CA VAL A 51 -14.80 -8.36 13.75
C VAL A 51 -14.13 -7.31 14.66
N PRO A 52 -14.90 -6.55 15.47
CA PRO A 52 -14.34 -5.60 16.43
C PRO A 52 -13.36 -6.28 17.39
N THR A 53 -12.19 -5.69 17.58
CA THR A 53 -11.13 -6.20 18.46
C THR A 53 -10.15 -5.07 18.84
N GLU A 54 -9.47 -5.22 19.98
CA GLU A 54 -8.42 -4.28 20.42
C GLU A 54 -7.23 -4.24 19.44
N ARG A 55 -6.94 -5.36 18.77
CA ARG A 55 -5.82 -5.47 17.82
C ARG A 55 -6.35 -5.76 16.43
N THR A 56 -6.60 -4.71 15.68
CA THR A 56 -7.11 -4.82 14.31
C THR A 56 -6.13 -5.59 13.42
N TYR A 57 -4.83 -5.35 13.53
CA TYR A 57 -3.79 -5.99 12.75
C TYR A 57 -2.87 -6.87 13.59
N LEU A 58 -2.48 -8.03 13.05
CA LEU A 58 -1.43 -8.89 13.59
C LEU A 58 -0.39 -9.17 12.51
N TYR A 59 0.86 -9.35 12.98
CA TYR A 59 2.00 -9.74 12.17
C TYR A 59 2.71 -10.93 12.82
N PRO A 60 3.53 -11.71 12.08
CA PRO A 60 4.34 -12.77 12.68
C PRO A 60 5.27 -12.22 13.76
N LYS A 61 5.56 -13.04 14.77
CA LYS A 61 6.57 -12.67 15.77
C LYS A 61 7.92 -12.45 15.08
N GLY A 62 8.55 -11.31 15.37
CA GLY A 62 9.84 -10.93 14.77
C GLY A 62 9.75 -10.36 13.35
N PHE A 63 8.54 -10.19 12.80
CA PHE A 63 8.38 -9.51 11.52
C PHE A 63 8.71 -8.03 11.64
N SER A 64 9.61 -7.54 10.79
CA SER A 64 9.97 -6.14 10.72
C SER A 64 9.21 -5.45 9.60
N ARG A 65 8.36 -4.51 9.95
CA ARG A 65 7.68 -3.64 8.96
C ARG A 65 8.63 -2.64 8.34
N ALA A 66 9.64 -2.21 9.11
CA ALA A 66 10.57 -1.16 8.71
C ALA A 66 11.51 -1.56 7.55
N ASP A 67 11.72 -2.85 7.32
CA ASP A 67 12.54 -3.37 6.23
C ASP A 67 11.72 -4.22 5.24
N THR A 68 10.42 -3.94 5.15
CA THR A 68 9.48 -4.68 4.30
C THR A 68 8.54 -3.70 3.58
N LEU A 69 8.29 -3.97 2.31
CA LEU A 69 7.22 -3.35 1.52
C LEU A 69 6.24 -4.45 1.09
N TYR A 70 4.95 -4.17 1.14
CA TYR A 70 3.96 -5.04 0.49
C TYR A 70 3.99 -4.79 -1.02
N ASN A 71 3.95 -5.88 -1.80
CA ASN A 71 4.03 -5.85 -3.27
C ASN A 71 5.30 -5.13 -3.80
N GLU A 72 6.42 -5.32 -3.15
CA GLU A 72 7.71 -4.72 -3.51
C GLU A 72 8.10 -4.96 -4.98
N ALA A 73 7.74 -6.12 -5.54
CA ALA A 73 8.04 -6.48 -6.93
C ALA A 73 7.47 -5.49 -7.96
N CYS A 74 6.42 -4.74 -7.61
CA CYS A 74 5.86 -3.68 -8.44
C CYS A 74 6.91 -2.61 -8.81
N LEU A 75 7.88 -2.35 -7.93
CA LEU A 75 8.93 -1.34 -8.11
C LEU A 75 9.98 -1.73 -9.17
N ASP A 76 10.12 -3.02 -9.47
CA ASP A 76 11.09 -3.54 -10.43
C ASP A 76 10.55 -3.60 -11.86
N VAL A 77 9.26 -3.34 -12.04
CA VAL A 77 8.61 -3.25 -13.35
C VAL A 77 8.91 -1.91 -13.97
N GLU A 78 9.63 -1.90 -15.11
CA GLU A 78 9.87 -0.69 -15.89
C GLU A 78 8.57 -0.21 -16.53
N SER A 79 8.17 1.02 -16.22
CA SER A 79 6.92 1.60 -16.68
C SER A 79 6.97 3.12 -16.61
N ALA A 80 6.25 3.79 -17.53
CA ALA A 80 5.98 5.22 -17.44
C ALA A 80 4.83 5.53 -16.44
N GLU A 81 3.99 4.53 -16.14
CA GLU A 81 2.92 4.67 -15.14
C GLU A 81 3.49 4.57 -13.72
N PRO A 82 3.13 5.48 -12.82
CA PRO A 82 3.65 5.46 -11.45
C PRO A 82 3.17 4.24 -10.64
N ALA A 83 4.01 3.85 -9.67
CA ALA A 83 3.53 3.02 -8.57
C ALA A 83 2.91 3.92 -7.50
N LEU A 84 1.73 3.54 -7.02
CA LEU A 84 1.07 4.21 -5.90
C LEU A 84 1.65 3.68 -4.59
N VAL A 85 2.22 4.56 -3.76
CA VAL A 85 2.72 4.23 -2.42
C VAL A 85 1.68 4.65 -1.41
N VAL A 86 1.17 3.67 -0.66
CA VAL A 86 0.10 3.81 0.34
C VAL A 86 0.56 3.32 1.71
N GLU A 87 -0.22 3.55 2.76
CA GLU A 87 0.14 3.12 4.11
C GLU A 87 -0.16 1.64 4.33
N GLY A 88 -1.38 1.20 4.02
CA GLY A 88 -1.90 -0.10 4.37
C GLY A 88 -1.95 -1.12 3.23
N VAL A 89 -1.99 -2.40 3.59
CA VAL A 89 -2.08 -3.50 2.62
C VAL A 89 -3.41 -3.48 1.86
N PHE A 90 -4.51 -3.08 2.52
CA PHE A 90 -5.83 -3.08 1.90
C PHE A 90 -5.96 -1.94 0.90
N ASP A 91 -5.35 -0.78 1.17
CA ASP A 91 -5.26 0.33 0.21
C ASP A 91 -4.45 -0.09 -1.02
N ALA A 92 -3.33 -0.80 -0.79
CA ALA A 92 -2.55 -1.35 -1.90
C ALA A 92 -3.32 -2.39 -2.70
N LEU A 93 -4.15 -3.22 -2.08
CA LEU A 93 -4.98 -4.20 -2.79
C LEU A 93 -6.05 -3.54 -3.67
N ALA A 94 -6.61 -2.40 -3.26
CA ALA A 94 -7.56 -1.64 -4.09
C ALA A 94 -6.90 -1.13 -5.40
N TRP A 95 -5.58 -0.92 -5.38
CA TRP A 95 -4.79 -0.41 -6.53
C TRP A 95 -3.85 -1.46 -7.14
N TRP A 96 -4.09 -2.74 -6.83
CA TRP A 96 -3.34 -3.85 -7.38
C TRP A 96 -3.37 -3.89 -8.93
N PRO A 97 -2.26 -4.23 -9.59
CA PRO A 97 -0.93 -4.60 -9.08
C PRO A 97 0.07 -3.42 -8.99
N ARG A 98 -0.35 -2.17 -9.19
CA ARG A 98 0.49 -0.98 -9.34
C ARG A 98 0.68 -0.19 -8.05
N SER A 99 0.57 -0.83 -6.93
CA SER A 99 0.64 -0.21 -5.60
C SER A 99 1.60 -0.93 -4.68
N VAL A 100 2.15 -0.20 -3.74
CA VAL A 100 3.09 -0.68 -2.71
C VAL A 100 2.64 -0.13 -1.36
N ALA A 101 2.61 -0.96 -0.29
CA ALA A 101 2.33 -0.44 1.04
C ALA A 101 3.60 -0.41 1.92
N VAL A 102 3.75 0.71 2.66
CA VAL A 102 4.87 0.92 3.61
C VAL A 102 4.61 0.31 4.99
N LEU A 103 3.40 -0.19 5.24
CA LEU A 103 2.98 -0.88 6.48
C LEU A 103 3.07 -0.01 7.74
N GLY A 104 2.83 1.28 7.60
CA GLY A 104 2.90 2.30 8.63
C GLY A 104 3.87 3.42 8.25
N LYS A 105 4.57 4.00 9.23
CA LYS A 105 5.50 5.10 8.94
C LYS A 105 6.71 4.62 8.11
N PRO A 106 7.04 5.31 7.00
CA PRO A 106 8.19 4.97 6.16
C PRO A 106 9.51 4.99 6.93
N SER A 107 10.37 4.00 6.68
CA SER A 107 11.72 3.89 7.21
C SER A 107 12.78 4.28 6.18
N ASP A 108 14.03 4.51 6.61
CA ASP A 108 15.14 4.82 5.72
C ASP A 108 15.40 3.69 4.70
N TRP A 109 15.22 2.42 5.10
CA TRP A 109 15.34 1.27 4.18
C TRP A 109 14.25 1.34 3.10
N GLN A 110 13.00 1.61 3.49
CA GLN A 110 11.89 1.73 2.54
C GLN A 110 12.09 2.93 1.60
N VAL A 111 12.56 4.06 2.12
CA VAL A 111 12.91 5.23 1.28
C VAL A 111 13.99 4.87 0.26
N ALA A 112 15.06 4.21 0.68
CA ALA A 112 16.13 3.77 -0.25
C ALA A 112 15.58 2.82 -1.31
N ARG A 113 14.72 1.88 -0.95
CA ARG A 113 14.11 0.92 -1.87
C ARG A 113 13.15 1.60 -2.86
N LEU A 114 12.33 2.55 -2.40
CA LEU A 114 11.45 3.35 -3.25
C LEU A 114 12.25 4.24 -4.20
N SER A 115 13.37 4.82 -3.74
CA SER A 115 14.26 5.64 -4.57
C SER A 115 14.91 4.84 -5.71
N ALA A 116 15.06 3.52 -5.55
CA ALA A 116 15.62 2.62 -6.56
C ALA A 116 14.55 2.02 -7.50
N ALA A 117 13.30 2.46 -7.44
CA ALA A 117 12.23 1.96 -8.29
C ALA A 117 12.51 2.28 -9.78
N ARG A 118 12.13 1.34 -10.66
CA ARG A 118 12.26 1.46 -12.12
C ARG A 118 11.08 2.16 -12.79
N ARG A 119 10.26 2.81 -12.01
CA ARG A 119 9.05 3.55 -12.41
C ARG A 119 8.85 4.76 -11.52
N PRO A 120 8.12 5.78 -11.96
CA PRO A 120 7.76 6.92 -11.12
C PRO A 120 6.97 6.50 -9.88
N ILE A 121 6.97 7.34 -8.86
CA ILE A 121 6.29 7.10 -7.59
C ILE A 121 5.25 8.19 -7.33
N ALA A 122 4.01 7.77 -7.09
CA ALA A 122 2.95 8.65 -6.57
C ALA A 122 2.69 8.26 -5.11
N VAL A 123 2.98 9.15 -4.17
CA VAL A 123 2.74 8.91 -2.74
C VAL A 123 1.34 9.37 -2.37
N CYS A 124 0.52 8.46 -1.86
CA CYS A 124 -0.84 8.71 -1.40
C CYS A 124 -1.04 7.99 -0.06
N LEU A 125 -0.67 8.64 1.03
CA LEU A 125 -0.96 8.14 2.38
C LEU A 125 -2.36 8.57 2.80
N ASP A 126 -2.84 8.04 3.93
CA ASP A 126 -4.14 8.40 4.51
C ASP A 126 -4.26 9.92 4.65
N GLY A 127 -5.47 10.47 4.51
CA GLY A 127 -5.70 11.91 4.45
C GLY A 127 -5.13 12.68 5.64
N ASP A 128 -5.06 12.06 6.81
CA ASP A 128 -4.46 12.66 8.02
C ASP A 128 -2.93 12.64 7.99
N ALA A 129 -2.31 11.77 7.18
CA ALA A 129 -0.86 11.59 7.03
C ALA A 129 -0.28 12.27 5.77
N TRP A 130 -1.01 13.18 5.13
CA TRP A 130 -0.58 13.80 3.87
C TRP A 130 0.77 14.54 3.96
N ARG A 131 1.10 15.14 5.14
CA ARG A 131 2.39 15.84 5.35
C ARG A 131 3.56 14.87 5.34
N GLU A 132 3.39 13.69 5.92
CA GLU A 132 4.35 12.59 5.88
C GLU A 132 4.50 12.07 4.44
N GLY A 133 3.38 11.96 3.71
CA GLY A 133 3.39 11.60 2.28
C GLY A 133 4.15 12.60 1.44
N TRP A 134 3.90 13.90 1.63
CA TRP A 134 4.63 14.95 0.94
C TRP A 134 6.13 14.95 1.29
N ALA A 135 6.49 14.79 2.56
CA ALA A 135 7.88 14.70 2.99
C ALA A 135 8.60 13.49 2.34
N LEU A 136 7.91 12.35 2.26
CA LEU A 136 8.42 11.16 1.55
C LEU A 136 8.64 11.46 0.06
N ALA A 137 7.66 12.04 -0.63
CA ALA A 137 7.79 12.39 -2.05
C ALA A 137 8.96 13.33 -2.30
N MET A 138 9.15 14.35 -1.47
CA MET A 138 10.29 15.26 -1.57
C MET A 138 11.63 14.56 -1.32
N GLN A 139 11.69 13.66 -0.35
CA GLN A 139 12.91 12.88 -0.10
C GLN A 139 13.25 11.96 -1.28
N LEU A 140 12.25 11.33 -1.90
CA LEU A 140 12.44 10.52 -3.12
C LEU A 140 12.98 11.38 -4.28
N ARG A 141 12.43 12.59 -4.47
CA ARG A 141 12.95 13.54 -5.48
C ARG A 141 14.40 13.95 -5.24
N LEU A 142 14.76 14.23 -3.97
CA LEU A 142 16.15 14.56 -3.60
C LEU A 142 17.09 13.39 -3.88
N ASN A 143 16.61 12.15 -3.82
CA ASN A 143 17.36 10.94 -4.17
C ASN A 143 17.38 10.68 -5.70
N GLY A 144 16.81 11.56 -6.52
CA GLY A 144 16.78 11.44 -7.98
C GLY A 144 15.61 10.64 -8.55
N GLN A 145 14.63 10.24 -7.72
CA GLN A 145 13.44 9.53 -8.19
C GLN A 145 12.39 10.52 -8.70
N SER A 146 11.69 10.16 -9.78
CA SER A 146 10.51 10.89 -10.23
C SER A 146 9.36 10.58 -9.27
N ALA A 147 8.98 11.55 -8.43
CA ALA A 147 7.96 11.35 -7.41
C ALA A 147 7.07 12.56 -7.21
N GLY A 148 5.83 12.35 -6.77
CA GLY A 148 4.87 13.37 -6.37
C GLY A 148 4.00 12.89 -5.23
N CYS A 149 3.20 13.80 -4.66
CA CYS A 149 2.29 13.51 -3.55
C CYS A 149 0.85 13.80 -3.97
N ILE A 150 -0.05 12.89 -3.61
CA ILE A 150 -1.50 13.08 -3.68
C ILE A 150 -1.99 13.34 -2.27
N ARG A 151 -2.76 14.42 -2.10
CA ARG A 151 -3.38 14.79 -0.84
C ARG A 151 -4.84 14.40 -0.87
N LEU A 152 -5.24 13.53 0.04
CA LEU A 152 -6.64 13.17 0.25
C LEU A 152 -7.32 14.12 1.23
N PRO A 153 -8.66 14.25 1.18
CA PRO A 153 -9.42 14.89 2.24
C PRO A 153 -9.14 14.23 3.60
N PRO A 154 -9.14 15.00 4.70
CA PRO A 154 -8.94 14.43 6.04
C PRO A 154 -9.94 13.31 6.37
N GLY A 155 -9.45 12.19 6.90
CA GLY A 155 -10.24 11.05 7.33
C GLY A 155 -10.64 10.08 6.22
N LEU A 156 -10.15 10.27 4.98
CA LEU A 156 -10.31 9.30 3.89
C LEU A 156 -9.02 8.51 3.67
N ASP A 157 -9.20 7.23 3.33
CA ASP A 157 -8.15 6.31 2.95
C ASP A 157 -8.09 6.18 1.41
N PRO A 158 -6.96 5.77 0.82
CA PRO A 158 -6.82 5.64 -0.63
C PRO A 158 -7.80 4.65 -1.29
N ASP A 159 -8.32 3.67 -0.57
CA ASP A 159 -9.33 2.72 -1.07
C ASP A 159 -10.76 3.29 -1.13
N GLU A 160 -10.96 4.51 -0.62
CA GLU A 160 -12.26 5.19 -0.54
C GLU A 160 -12.43 6.33 -1.57
N VAL A 161 -11.39 6.59 -2.39
CA VAL A 161 -11.36 7.76 -3.29
C VAL A 161 -11.25 7.34 -4.75
N ASP A 162 -12.09 7.93 -5.61
CA ASP A 162 -12.01 7.80 -7.06
C ASP A 162 -10.96 8.78 -7.65
N GLY A 163 -10.52 8.52 -8.89
CA GLY A 163 -9.64 9.46 -9.63
C GLY A 163 -8.16 9.40 -9.29
N LEU A 164 -7.72 8.48 -8.42
CA LEU A 164 -6.31 8.38 -8.03
C LEU A 164 -5.37 8.00 -9.19
N ALA A 165 -5.87 7.33 -10.23
CA ALA A 165 -5.03 6.98 -11.38
C ALA A 165 -4.59 8.22 -12.16
N GLU A 166 -5.49 9.16 -12.37
CA GLU A 166 -5.23 10.45 -12.99
C GLU A 166 -4.37 11.34 -12.10
N ALA A 167 -4.71 11.43 -10.81
CA ALA A 167 -3.95 12.17 -9.81
C ALA A 167 -2.51 11.65 -9.67
N ALA A 168 -2.29 10.34 -9.81
CA ALA A 168 -0.97 9.73 -9.76
C ALA A 168 -0.06 10.15 -10.93
N LEU A 169 -0.63 10.39 -12.11
CA LEU A 169 0.13 10.93 -13.24
C LEU A 169 0.36 12.44 -13.07
N GLU A 170 -0.65 13.16 -12.62
CA GLU A 170 -0.59 14.60 -12.46
C GLU A 170 0.41 15.05 -11.39
N CYS A 171 0.51 14.32 -10.27
CA CYS A 171 1.43 14.64 -9.18
C CYS A 171 2.91 14.55 -9.56
N LEU A 172 3.25 13.89 -10.66
CA LEU A 172 4.63 13.86 -11.16
C LEU A 172 5.07 15.20 -11.78
N THR A 173 4.13 16.00 -12.28
CA THR A 173 4.37 17.32 -12.87
C THR A 173 4.08 18.45 -11.88
N GLN A 174 3.23 18.21 -10.93
CA GLN A 174 2.91 19.08 -9.81
C GLN A 174 3.50 18.51 -8.52
N GLU A 175 3.92 19.33 -7.56
CA GLU A 175 4.49 18.83 -6.32
C GLU A 175 3.43 18.15 -5.43
N ILE A 176 2.21 18.67 -5.45
CA ILE A 176 1.04 18.15 -4.72
C ILE A 176 -0.18 18.23 -5.64
N VAL A 177 -0.99 17.18 -5.66
CA VAL A 177 -2.34 17.16 -6.26
C VAL A 177 -3.35 16.87 -5.16
N GLU A 178 -4.42 17.63 -5.11
CA GLU A 178 -5.56 17.42 -4.20
C GLU A 178 -6.68 16.66 -4.94
N VAL A 179 -7.27 15.64 -4.28
CA VAL A 179 -8.36 14.80 -4.80
C VAL A 179 -9.56 14.89 -3.89
#